data_c88f99fe2297387543e0ed7035c4bfee
#
_entry.id   c88f99fe2297387543e0ed7035c4bfee
#
_cell.length_a   1.000
_cell.length_b   1.000
_cell.length_c   1.000
_cell.angle_alpha   90.00
_cell.angle_beta   90.00
_cell.angle_gamma   90.00
#
_symmetry.space_group_name_H-M   'P 1'
#
loop_
_entity.id
_entity.type
_entity.pdbx_description
1 polymer ?
#
loop_
_entity_poly.entity_id
_entity_poly.type
_entity_poly.pdbx_seq_one_letter_code
_entity_poly.pdbx_strand_id
1 'polypeptide(L)'
;MSTIGSTEIISIIKEEIENYDVISRDQEVGYVVSVGDGIASVYGIDHAMYGEIVTLETGLKGMVQDIKQNEISCILFGDDSDIKEGTKVARTGKMAGIPVGESYIGRIVDALGSPIDGKGEIEAVDYRPVEEEAPGIVERKSVSVPLETGILSIDSMFPIGRGQRELIIGDRQTGKTSIALDTILNQKGKDVICIYVAIGQKASTVAQLVNTLRSHGAMDYTTVFCSTASECAPMQYIVPYSATALAEYFMHQGKDVLIVYDDLSKHAVAYRAISLLLGRSPGREAYPGDVFYLHSRLLERSSRLNEAAGGGSITALPIIETQAGDVSAYIPTNVISITDGQIFLESDLFNAGMRPAVNVGLSVSRVGGAAQTKAMKKASGSVRIDLAQARELESFTQFSSDLDDATKMQLKYGSCLTELLKQPLGNPLSLHAQVITLCAATHKLLLDIETKKVKEVQLEMLDYFDREYPEVCRAIEDKKVLDDELLQKVLDIVKEFKEKR
;
A
#
# COMPACT_ATOMS: atom_id res chain seq x y z
N MET A 1 10.98 10.88 71.90
CA MET A 1 10.88 9.68 71.05
C MET A 1 9.55 9.03 71.36
N SER A 2 8.56 9.25 70.52
CA SER A 2 7.24 8.61 70.62
C SER A 2 7.36 7.17 70.18
N THR A 3 7.15 6.25 71.08
CA THR A 3 7.04 4.81 70.79
C THR A 3 5.78 4.59 69.99
N ILE A 4 5.93 4.23 68.69
CA ILE A 4 4.84 3.79 67.84
C ILE A 4 4.21 2.57 68.51
N GLY A 5 2.94 2.65 68.85
CA GLY A 5 2.23 1.59 69.54
C GLY A 5 2.11 0.34 68.65
N SER A 6 2.08 -0.85 69.24
CA SER A 6 1.97 -2.13 68.53
C SER A 6 0.71 -2.23 67.63
N THR A 7 -0.33 -1.48 67.94
CA THR A 7 -1.56 -1.34 67.11
C THR A 7 -1.35 -0.51 65.84
N GLU A 8 -0.51 0.53 65.90
CA GLU A 8 -0.14 1.33 64.73
C GLU A 8 0.77 0.56 63.76
N ILE A 9 1.69 -0.23 64.29
CA ILE A 9 2.55 -1.12 63.48
C ILE A 9 1.70 -2.17 62.77
N ILE A 10 0.71 -2.74 63.46
CA ILE A 10 -0.22 -3.73 62.84
C ILE A 10 -1.12 -3.09 61.78
N SER A 11 -1.57 -1.83 61.98
CA SER A 11 -2.37 -1.13 60.95
C SER A 11 -1.55 -0.77 59.71
N ILE A 12 -0.29 -0.33 59.89
CA ILE A 12 0.64 -0.04 58.78
C ILE A 12 0.98 -1.33 58.01
N ILE A 13 1.26 -2.42 58.72
CA ILE A 13 1.52 -3.72 58.04
C ILE A 13 0.27 -4.23 57.33
N LYS A 14 -0.91 -4.01 57.91
CA LYS A 14 -2.17 -4.41 57.25
C LYS A 14 -2.49 -3.57 56.03
N GLU A 15 -2.23 -2.27 56.09
CA GLU A 15 -2.35 -1.34 54.96
C GLU A 15 -1.30 -1.60 53.86
N GLU A 16 -0.06 -1.97 54.25
CA GLU A 16 0.96 -2.42 53.31
C GLU A 16 0.65 -3.79 52.71
N ILE A 17 0.02 -4.70 53.44
CA ILE A 17 -0.44 -6.01 52.93
C ILE A 17 -1.69 -5.84 52.05
N GLU A 18 -2.61 -4.94 52.41
CA GLU A 18 -3.79 -4.63 51.56
C GLU A 18 -3.41 -3.82 50.29
N ASN A 19 -2.39 -2.97 50.38
CA ASN A 19 -1.80 -2.25 49.24
C ASN A 19 -0.67 -3.03 48.57
N TYR A 20 -0.23 -4.13 49.11
CA TYR A 20 0.59 -5.10 48.43
C TYR A 20 -0.31 -5.78 47.42
N ASP A 21 -0.60 -5.07 46.36
CA ASP A 21 -1.03 -5.71 45.15
C ASP A 21 -0.01 -6.81 44.89
N VAL A 22 -0.45 -8.03 45.10
CA VAL A 22 0.26 -9.22 44.63
C VAL A 22 0.20 -9.22 43.12
N ILE A 23 0.85 -8.26 42.50
CA ILE A 23 1.41 -8.34 41.18
C ILE A 23 2.79 -9.05 41.33
N SER A 24 2.84 -10.09 42.09
CA SER A 24 3.55 -11.28 41.71
C SER A 24 2.66 -11.94 40.64
N ARG A 25 2.59 -11.33 39.48
CA ARG A 25 2.59 -12.13 38.28
C ARG A 25 3.92 -12.84 38.36
N ASP A 26 3.91 -14.11 38.79
CA ASP A 26 4.99 -15.03 38.53
C ASP A 26 5.27 -14.88 37.03
N GLN A 27 6.28 -14.08 36.69
CA GLN A 27 6.71 -13.97 35.29
C GLN A 27 7.26 -15.36 35.02
N GLU A 28 6.45 -16.13 34.32
CA GLU A 28 6.85 -17.46 33.90
C GLU A 28 8.12 -17.32 33.09
N VAL A 29 9.20 -17.88 33.59
CA VAL A 29 10.55 -17.78 33.02
C VAL A 29 10.91 -19.11 32.42
N GLY A 30 11.20 -19.13 31.15
CA GLY A 30 11.74 -20.27 30.44
C GLY A 30 13.20 -20.08 30.08
N TYR A 31 13.73 -21.06 29.37
CA TYR A 31 15.10 -21.07 28.92
C TYR A 31 15.18 -21.46 27.44
N VAL A 32 16.08 -20.81 26.70
CA VAL A 32 16.37 -21.15 25.31
C VAL A 32 17.01 -22.53 25.27
N VAL A 33 16.45 -23.43 24.48
CA VAL A 33 16.97 -24.78 24.21
C VAL A 33 17.87 -24.80 22.98
N SER A 34 17.44 -24.06 21.96
CA SER A 34 18.19 -23.87 20.71
C SER A 34 17.86 -22.52 20.09
N VAL A 35 18.81 -21.93 19.37
CA VAL A 35 18.64 -20.66 18.66
C VAL A 35 19.40 -20.70 17.34
N GLY A 36 18.84 -20.07 16.32
CA GLY A 36 19.48 -19.87 15.01
C GLY A 36 18.53 -19.29 14.00
N ASP A 37 19.09 -18.50 13.08
CA ASP A 37 18.38 -17.87 11.96
C ASP A 37 17.13 -17.06 12.38
N GLY A 38 17.18 -16.40 13.55
CA GLY A 38 16.09 -15.57 14.08
C GLY A 38 14.96 -16.37 14.74
N ILE A 39 15.17 -17.64 15.07
CA ILE A 39 14.21 -18.48 15.80
C ILE A 39 14.86 -19.04 17.06
N ALA A 40 14.14 -18.98 18.18
CA ALA A 40 14.52 -19.61 19.43
C ALA A 40 13.47 -20.64 19.86
N SER A 41 13.92 -21.85 20.22
CA SER A 41 13.09 -22.83 20.92
C SER A 41 13.26 -22.64 22.42
N VAL A 42 12.15 -22.51 23.13
CA VAL A 42 12.10 -22.17 24.54
C VAL A 42 11.35 -23.25 25.32
N TYR A 43 11.83 -23.60 26.49
CA TYR A 43 11.20 -24.52 27.42
C TYR A 43 10.85 -23.78 28.72
N GLY A 44 9.71 -24.12 29.36
CA GLY A 44 9.32 -23.63 30.67
C GLY A 44 8.48 -22.36 30.66
N ILE A 45 7.85 -22.04 29.51
CA ILE A 45 6.81 -21.00 29.42
C ILE A 45 5.48 -21.61 28.93
N ASP A 46 4.98 -22.56 29.70
CA ASP A 46 3.91 -23.47 29.28
C ASP A 46 2.55 -22.77 29.04
N HIS A 47 2.35 -21.59 29.62
CA HIS A 47 1.13 -20.80 29.44
C HIS A 47 1.28 -19.71 28.37
N ALA A 48 2.35 -19.70 27.59
CA ALA A 48 2.53 -18.71 26.51
C ALA A 48 1.44 -18.85 25.45
N MET A 49 0.97 -17.71 24.94
CA MET A 49 -0.05 -17.65 23.91
C MET A 49 0.57 -17.41 22.53
N TYR A 50 -0.04 -17.95 21.47
CA TYR A 50 0.35 -17.63 20.10
C TYR A 50 0.28 -16.10 19.88
N GLY A 51 1.32 -15.52 19.30
CA GLY A 51 1.42 -14.07 19.08
C GLY A 51 1.82 -13.25 20.34
N GLU A 52 2.08 -13.90 21.49
CA GLU A 52 2.56 -13.21 22.68
C GLU A 52 4.02 -12.76 22.53
N ILE A 53 4.33 -11.56 23.00
CA ILE A 53 5.70 -11.06 23.10
C ILE A 53 6.39 -11.69 24.30
N VAL A 54 7.58 -12.19 24.06
CA VAL A 54 8.53 -12.64 25.08
C VAL A 54 9.76 -11.72 25.06
N THR A 55 10.42 -11.59 26.20
CA THR A 55 11.64 -10.81 26.33
C THR A 55 12.77 -11.71 26.81
N LEU A 56 13.86 -11.73 26.08
CA LEU A 56 15.07 -12.47 26.45
C LEU A 56 15.91 -11.67 27.46
N GLU A 57 16.76 -12.33 28.23
CA GLU A 57 17.66 -11.70 29.22
C GLU A 57 18.56 -10.62 28.59
N THR A 58 18.87 -10.72 27.31
CA THR A 58 19.63 -9.73 26.53
C THR A 58 18.83 -8.46 26.22
N GLY A 59 17.51 -8.44 26.51
CA GLY A 59 16.58 -7.37 26.13
C GLY A 59 15.98 -7.53 24.73
N LEU A 60 16.41 -8.54 23.96
CA LEU A 60 15.83 -8.84 22.67
C LEU A 60 14.38 -9.32 22.83
N LYS A 61 13.50 -8.83 21.98
CA LYS A 61 12.09 -9.26 21.95
C LYS A 61 11.89 -10.37 20.93
N GLY A 62 10.99 -11.28 21.25
CA GLY A 62 10.52 -12.30 20.33
C GLY A 62 9.00 -12.43 20.40
N MET A 63 8.43 -13.17 19.46
CA MET A 63 7.01 -13.47 19.41
C MET A 63 6.80 -14.96 19.29
N VAL A 64 5.90 -15.52 20.09
CA VAL A 64 5.51 -16.93 20.05
C VAL A 64 4.83 -17.25 18.73
N GLN A 65 5.36 -18.25 18.00
CA GLN A 65 4.85 -18.65 16.67
C GLN A 65 4.43 -20.12 16.56
N ASP A 66 4.92 -20.96 17.45
CA ASP A 66 4.53 -22.37 17.50
C ASP A 66 4.55 -22.88 18.95
N ILE A 67 3.53 -23.64 19.31
CA ILE A 67 3.36 -24.17 20.66
C ILE A 67 3.23 -25.69 20.54
N LYS A 68 4.24 -26.39 21.06
CA LYS A 68 4.26 -27.85 21.17
C LYS A 68 4.19 -28.27 22.64
N GLN A 69 4.05 -29.54 22.89
CA GLN A 69 3.82 -30.08 24.24
C GLN A 69 4.91 -29.67 25.27
N ASN A 70 6.18 -29.62 24.82
CA ASN A 70 7.32 -29.32 25.71
C ASN A 70 8.25 -28.24 25.12
N GLU A 71 7.84 -27.56 24.08
CA GLU A 71 8.70 -26.63 23.36
C GLU A 71 7.85 -25.53 22.72
N ILE A 72 8.28 -24.32 22.90
CA ILE A 72 7.65 -23.14 22.31
C ILE A 72 8.64 -22.46 21.39
N SER A 73 8.28 -22.31 20.12
CA SER A 73 9.14 -21.64 19.14
C SER A 73 8.77 -20.18 19.03
N CYS A 74 9.76 -19.31 19.22
CA CYS A 74 9.65 -17.88 19.13
C CYS A 74 10.46 -17.35 17.95
N ILE A 75 9.88 -16.44 17.16
CA ILE A 75 10.63 -15.65 16.19
C ILE A 75 11.24 -14.45 16.92
N LEU A 76 12.48 -14.10 16.60
CA LEU A 76 13.24 -13.06 17.26
C LEU A 76 13.28 -11.78 16.41
N PHE A 77 13.10 -10.63 17.04
CA PHE A 77 13.09 -9.33 16.38
C PHE A 77 14.44 -8.62 16.51
N GLY A 78 15.47 -9.17 15.89
CA GLY A 78 16.82 -8.60 15.87
C GLY A 78 17.91 -9.63 15.71
N ASP A 79 19.15 -9.24 16.04
CA ASP A 79 20.32 -10.10 15.98
C ASP A 79 20.32 -11.11 17.14
N ASP A 80 20.46 -12.37 16.80
CA ASP A 80 20.48 -13.51 17.75
C ASP A 80 21.89 -13.97 18.11
N SER A 81 22.93 -13.30 17.65
CA SER A 81 24.35 -13.70 17.86
C SER A 81 24.77 -13.80 19.32
N ASP A 82 24.17 -13.00 20.21
CA ASP A 82 24.45 -12.99 21.65
C ASP A 82 23.59 -13.95 22.47
N ILE A 83 22.65 -14.65 21.83
CA ILE A 83 21.74 -15.58 22.50
C ILE A 83 22.35 -16.98 22.50
N LYS A 84 22.28 -17.65 23.63
CA LYS A 84 22.85 -18.99 23.84
C LYS A 84 21.82 -19.92 24.46
N GLU A 85 22.08 -21.22 24.36
CA GLU A 85 21.37 -22.22 25.13
C GLU A 85 21.43 -21.87 26.63
N GLY A 86 20.30 -21.95 27.31
CA GLY A 86 20.16 -21.55 28.70
C GLY A 86 19.88 -20.07 28.93
N THR A 87 19.85 -19.21 27.92
CA THR A 87 19.41 -17.80 28.05
C THR A 87 17.98 -17.75 28.57
N LYS A 88 17.73 -16.91 29.58
CA LYS A 88 16.38 -16.75 30.17
C LYS A 88 15.44 -16.02 29.21
N VAL A 89 14.20 -16.48 29.20
CA VAL A 89 13.09 -15.89 28.43
C VAL A 89 11.92 -15.66 29.36
N ALA A 90 11.47 -14.42 29.46
CA ALA A 90 10.33 -14.04 30.28
C ALA A 90 9.10 -13.74 29.43
N ARG A 91 7.94 -14.24 29.82
CA ARG A 91 6.67 -13.88 29.23
C ARG A 91 6.29 -12.45 29.59
N THR A 92 5.63 -11.76 28.67
CA THR A 92 5.10 -10.41 28.96
C THR A 92 3.59 -10.41 29.23
N GLY A 93 2.88 -11.49 28.85
CA GLY A 93 1.42 -11.55 28.88
C GLY A 93 0.74 -10.58 27.88
N LYS A 94 1.51 -9.98 26.96
CA LYS A 94 1.00 -9.02 25.98
C LYS A 94 1.14 -9.56 24.58
N MET A 95 0.10 -9.38 23.77
CA MET A 95 0.17 -9.68 22.35
C MET A 95 1.13 -8.74 21.63
N ALA A 96 1.76 -9.23 20.56
CA ALA A 96 2.61 -8.41 19.71
C ALA A 96 1.84 -7.21 19.16
N GLY A 97 2.41 -6.04 19.32
CA GLY A 97 1.79 -4.78 18.89
C GLY A 97 2.82 -3.69 18.72
N ILE A 98 2.38 -2.55 18.25
CA ILE A 98 3.19 -1.36 18.09
C ILE A 98 2.57 -0.16 18.79
N PRO A 99 3.38 0.80 19.23
CA PRO A 99 2.90 2.10 19.61
C PRO A 99 2.36 2.86 18.41
N VAL A 100 1.26 3.58 18.58
CA VAL A 100 0.58 4.35 17.52
C VAL A 100 0.28 5.77 17.97
N GLY A 101 0.11 6.69 17.01
CA GLY A 101 -0.20 8.08 17.27
C GLY A 101 -0.02 8.96 16.04
N GLU A 102 -0.53 10.19 16.07
CA GLU A 102 -0.35 11.17 14.97
C GLU A 102 1.11 11.59 14.79
N SER A 103 1.93 11.50 15.84
CA SER A 103 3.36 11.79 15.83
C SER A 103 4.19 10.87 14.93
N TYR A 104 3.59 9.78 14.43
CA TYR A 104 4.20 8.90 13.42
C TYR A 104 4.20 9.50 12.01
N ILE A 105 3.35 10.49 11.74
CA ILE A 105 3.32 11.16 10.43
C ILE A 105 4.64 11.91 10.21
N GLY A 106 5.25 11.73 9.05
CA GLY A 106 6.54 12.33 8.69
C GLY A 106 7.77 11.59 9.19
N ARG A 107 7.58 10.42 9.83
CA ARG A 107 8.64 9.62 10.43
C ARG A 107 8.99 8.39 9.58
N ILE A 108 10.19 7.90 9.79
CA ILE A 108 10.67 6.62 9.24
C ILE A 108 10.93 5.70 10.42
N VAL A 109 10.28 4.55 10.42
CA VAL A 109 10.30 3.61 11.53
C VAL A 109 10.63 2.19 11.06
N ASP A 110 11.16 1.39 11.98
CA ASP A 110 11.40 -0.04 11.77
C ASP A 110 10.10 -0.86 11.86
N ALA A 111 10.23 -2.17 11.78
CA ALA A 111 9.10 -3.10 11.86
C ALA A 111 8.39 -3.13 13.23
N LEU A 112 8.99 -2.61 14.28
CA LEU A 112 8.41 -2.53 15.62
C LEU A 112 7.90 -1.13 15.97
N GLY A 113 7.94 -0.18 15.00
CA GLY A 113 7.53 1.19 15.19
C GLY A 113 8.58 2.08 15.86
N SER A 114 9.83 1.62 15.99
CA SER A 114 10.91 2.43 16.54
C SER A 114 11.49 3.38 15.48
N PRO A 115 11.81 4.64 15.82
CA PRO A 115 12.31 5.60 14.83
C PRO A 115 13.73 5.25 14.36
N ILE A 116 13.93 5.31 13.04
CA ILE A 116 15.23 5.10 12.39
C ILE A 116 15.71 6.32 11.58
N ASP A 117 14.99 7.44 11.70
CA ASP A 117 15.25 8.67 10.95
C ASP A 117 16.16 9.68 11.65
N GLY A 118 16.65 9.36 12.85
CA GLY A 118 17.51 10.23 13.65
C GLY A 118 16.83 11.46 14.26
N LYS A 119 15.49 11.55 14.21
CA LYS A 119 14.73 12.69 14.75
C LYS A 119 14.31 12.53 16.23
N GLY A 120 14.86 11.54 16.94
CA GLY A 120 14.52 11.23 18.34
C GLY A 120 13.27 10.36 18.48
N GLU A 121 12.92 10.07 19.71
CA GLU A 121 11.78 9.23 20.08
C GLU A 121 10.46 9.78 19.58
N ILE A 122 9.48 8.88 19.36
CA ILE A 122 8.12 9.21 18.95
C ILE A 122 7.19 9.08 20.15
N GLU A 123 6.45 10.14 20.44
CA GLU A 123 5.41 10.09 21.49
C GLU A 123 4.22 9.27 20.98
N ALA A 124 4.02 8.11 21.58
CA ALA A 124 2.88 7.26 21.30
C ALA A 124 1.68 7.69 22.17
N VAL A 125 0.50 7.62 21.58
CA VAL A 125 -0.77 7.89 22.29
C VAL A 125 -1.42 6.61 22.76
N ASP A 126 -1.24 5.52 21.99
CA ASP A 126 -1.87 4.23 22.24
C ASP A 126 -0.97 3.09 21.76
N TYR A 127 -1.40 1.84 22.01
CA TYR A 127 -0.71 0.62 21.57
C TYR A 127 -1.72 -0.31 20.89
N ARG A 128 -1.45 -0.70 19.65
CA ARG A 128 -2.33 -1.60 18.89
C ARG A 128 -1.66 -2.94 18.59
N PRO A 129 -2.41 -4.05 18.67
CA PRO A 129 -1.90 -5.35 18.26
C PRO A 129 -1.59 -5.35 16.76
N VAL A 130 -0.53 -6.05 16.36
CA VAL A 130 -0.16 -6.18 14.94
C VAL A 130 -1.10 -7.12 14.19
N GLU A 131 -1.64 -8.13 14.88
CA GLU A 131 -2.67 -9.01 14.35
C GLU A 131 -4.00 -8.68 15.00
N GLU A 132 -4.96 -8.27 14.19
CA GLU A 132 -6.33 -7.96 14.59
C GLU A 132 -7.29 -8.49 13.53
N GLU A 133 -8.50 -8.85 13.94
CA GLU A 133 -9.52 -9.31 13.00
C GLU A 133 -9.95 -8.20 12.06
N ALA A 134 -10.15 -8.54 10.78
CA ALA A 134 -10.66 -7.60 9.81
C ALA A 134 -12.08 -7.14 10.16
N PRO A 135 -12.46 -5.88 9.84
CA PRO A 135 -13.82 -5.38 10.06
C PRO A 135 -14.87 -6.30 9.48
N GLY A 136 -15.94 -6.56 10.26
CA GLY A 136 -17.06 -7.41 9.87
C GLY A 136 -17.88 -6.82 8.70
N ILE A 137 -18.75 -7.65 8.11
CA ILE A 137 -19.58 -7.23 6.95
C ILE A 137 -20.50 -6.05 7.32
N VAL A 138 -21.01 -6.02 8.55
CA VAL A 138 -21.92 -4.97 9.03
C VAL A 138 -21.22 -3.64 9.23
N GLU A 139 -19.93 -3.65 9.50
CA GLU A 139 -19.10 -2.45 9.74
C GLU A 139 -18.64 -1.80 8.45
N ARG A 140 -18.70 -2.52 7.33
CA ARG A 140 -18.22 -2.04 6.03
C ARG A 140 -19.25 -1.21 5.28
N LYS A 141 -18.77 -0.21 4.56
CA LYS A 141 -19.53 0.61 3.61
C LYS A 141 -19.00 0.35 2.20
N SER A 142 -19.89 0.37 1.21
CA SER A 142 -19.49 0.20 -0.19
C SER A 142 -18.51 1.29 -0.64
N VAL A 143 -17.51 0.88 -1.41
CA VAL A 143 -16.51 1.78 -2.01
C VAL A 143 -17.16 2.60 -3.13
N SER A 144 -17.18 3.92 -2.95
CA SER A 144 -17.84 4.85 -3.89
C SER A 144 -17.17 6.23 -3.95
N VAL A 145 -16.09 6.44 -3.18
CA VAL A 145 -15.32 7.69 -3.22
C VAL A 145 -14.00 7.42 -3.93
N PRO A 146 -13.64 8.17 -4.98
CA PRO A 146 -12.40 7.97 -5.69
C PRO A 146 -11.17 8.24 -4.80
N LEU A 147 -10.14 7.41 -4.96
CA LEU A 147 -8.77 7.71 -4.60
C LEU A 147 -8.04 8.03 -5.91
N GLU A 148 -7.88 9.30 -6.19
CA GLU A 148 -7.24 9.75 -7.42
C GLU A 148 -5.74 9.46 -7.38
N THR A 149 -5.24 8.69 -8.33
CA THR A 149 -3.80 8.37 -8.42
C THR A 149 -3.00 9.48 -9.09
N GLY A 150 -3.65 10.33 -9.85
CA GLY A 150 -3.01 11.33 -10.71
C GLY A 150 -2.38 10.73 -11.97
N ILE A 151 -2.60 9.43 -12.21
CA ILE A 151 -2.09 8.71 -13.38
C ILE A 151 -3.23 8.51 -14.37
N LEU A 152 -3.15 9.19 -15.50
CA LEU A 152 -4.24 9.26 -16.48
C LEU A 152 -4.73 7.88 -16.92
N SER A 153 -3.83 6.93 -17.17
CA SER A 153 -4.19 5.58 -17.59
C SER A 153 -4.94 4.78 -16.52
N ILE A 154 -4.65 5.04 -15.24
CA ILE A 154 -5.28 4.35 -14.11
C ILE A 154 -6.62 5.00 -13.80
N ASP A 155 -6.64 6.29 -13.53
CA ASP A 155 -7.85 7.02 -13.12
C ASP A 155 -8.96 6.96 -14.18
N SER A 156 -8.59 6.89 -15.48
CA SER A 156 -9.55 6.80 -16.58
C SER A 156 -10.11 5.39 -16.79
N MET A 157 -9.29 4.32 -16.66
CA MET A 157 -9.68 2.97 -17.08
C MET A 157 -9.81 1.96 -15.93
N PHE A 158 -9.05 2.16 -14.85
CA PHE A 158 -8.96 1.24 -13.70
C PHE A 158 -9.03 2.03 -12.38
N PRO A 159 -10.09 2.81 -12.17
CA PRO A 159 -10.17 3.72 -11.03
C PRO A 159 -10.11 2.96 -9.71
N ILE A 160 -9.45 3.59 -8.72
CA ILE A 160 -9.30 3.10 -7.38
C ILE A 160 -10.20 3.90 -6.44
N GLY A 161 -10.91 3.22 -5.56
CA GLY A 161 -11.75 3.86 -4.55
C GLY A 161 -11.16 3.78 -3.15
N ARG A 162 -11.53 4.73 -2.29
CA ARG A 162 -11.13 4.73 -0.88
C ARG A 162 -11.72 3.52 -0.17
N GLY A 163 -10.85 2.67 0.37
CA GLY A 163 -11.19 1.38 0.98
C GLY A 163 -11.04 0.17 0.06
N GLN A 164 -10.55 0.36 -1.17
CA GLN A 164 -10.28 -0.70 -2.14
C GLN A 164 -8.88 -1.30 -1.97
N ARG A 165 -8.73 -2.56 -2.34
CA ARG A 165 -7.44 -3.25 -2.46
C ARG A 165 -7.14 -3.43 -3.95
N GLU A 166 -6.20 -2.66 -4.48
CA GLU A 166 -5.82 -2.74 -5.89
C GLU A 166 -4.38 -3.22 -6.01
N LEU A 167 -4.18 -4.38 -6.61
CA LEU A 167 -2.88 -4.99 -6.78
C LEU A 167 -2.09 -4.30 -7.90
N ILE A 168 -0.83 -3.97 -7.65
CA ILE A 168 0.12 -3.57 -8.69
C ILE A 168 1.05 -4.74 -8.95
N ILE A 169 1.00 -5.31 -10.15
CA ILE A 169 1.71 -6.55 -10.48
C ILE A 169 2.50 -6.42 -11.79
N GLY A 170 3.66 -7.02 -11.85
CA GLY A 170 4.52 -7.03 -13.04
C GLY A 170 5.95 -7.41 -12.72
N ASP A 171 6.77 -7.57 -13.75
CA ASP A 171 8.17 -7.94 -13.62
C ASP A 171 9.03 -6.87 -12.94
N ARG A 172 10.26 -7.20 -12.64
CA ARG A 172 11.25 -6.24 -12.10
C ARG A 172 11.40 -5.03 -13.00
N GLN A 173 11.51 -3.85 -12.39
CA GLN A 173 11.79 -2.58 -13.10
C GLN A 173 10.73 -2.17 -14.12
N THR A 174 9.50 -2.65 -14.02
CA THR A 174 8.37 -2.21 -14.88
C THR A 174 7.67 -0.94 -14.38
N GLY A 175 8.11 -0.36 -13.26
CA GLY A 175 7.55 0.87 -12.72
C GLY A 175 6.50 0.71 -11.61
N LYS A 176 6.40 -0.46 -10.96
CA LYS A 176 5.43 -0.72 -9.87
C LYS A 176 5.54 0.30 -8.73
N THR A 177 6.73 0.43 -8.16
CA THR A 177 7.02 1.42 -7.10
C THR A 177 6.76 2.86 -7.56
N SER A 178 6.98 3.16 -8.84
CA SER A 178 6.73 4.49 -9.41
C SER A 178 5.26 4.86 -9.40
N ILE A 179 4.37 3.92 -9.75
CA ILE A 179 2.91 4.12 -9.65
C ILE A 179 2.48 4.40 -8.22
N ALA A 180 2.98 3.60 -7.27
CA ALA A 180 2.67 3.80 -5.86
C ALA A 180 3.18 5.16 -5.35
N LEU A 181 4.39 5.55 -5.76
CA LEU A 181 4.97 6.84 -5.39
C LEU A 181 4.17 8.02 -5.96
N ASP A 182 3.83 8.00 -7.25
CA ASP A 182 3.02 9.05 -7.89
C ASP A 182 1.63 9.13 -7.25
N THR A 183 1.05 8.00 -6.87
CA THR A 183 -0.22 7.98 -6.12
C THR A 183 -0.08 8.67 -4.76
N ILE A 184 1.00 8.43 -4.02
CA ILE A 184 1.28 9.13 -2.75
C ILE A 184 1.45 10.64 -3.01
N LEU A 185 2.25 11.03 -4.00
CA LEU A 185 2.47 12.45 -4.33
C LEU A 185 1.17 13.18 -4.66
N ASN A 186 0.22 12.49 -5.29
CA ASN A 186 -1.09 13.05 -5.66
C ASN A 186 -2.05 13.20 -4.47
N GLN A 187 -1.73 12.68 -3.28
CA GLN A 187 -2.59 12.84 -2.10
C GLN A 187 -2.40 14.19 -1.39
N LYS A 188 -1.45 15.01 -1.82
CA LYS A 188 -1.21 16.33 -1.21
C LYS A 188 -2.49 17.18 -1.22
N GLY A 189 -2.95 17.60 -0.03
CA GLY A 189 -4.15 18.41 0.13
C GLY A 189 -5.48 17.68 -0.06
N LYS A 190 -5.49 16.35 -0.10
CA LYS A 190 -6.72 15.53 -0.28
C LYS A 190 -7.18 14.81 1.00
N ASP A 191 -6.62 15.18 2.15
CA ASP A 191 -6.95 14.61 3.47
C ASP A 191 -6.81 13.08 3.52
N VAL A 192 -5.74 12.56 2.91
CA VAL A 192 -5.36 11.15 2.93
C VAL A 192 -4.00 11.01 3.59
N ILE A 193 -3.94 10.20 4.64
CA ILE A 193 -2.68 9.82 5.29
C ILE A 193 -2.06 8.68 4.50
N CYS A 194 -0.78 8.77 4.18
CA CYS A 194 -0.08 7.77 3.42
C CYS A 194 0.86 6.95 4.31
N ILE A 195 0.91 5.64 4.10
CA ILE A 195 1.86 4.75 4.75
C ILE A 195 2.57 3.94 3.65
N TYR A 196 3.88 4.05 3.59
CA TYR A 196 4.69 3.25 2.68
C TYR A 196 5.46 2.18 3.46
N VAL A 197 5.30 0.93 3.04
CA VAL A 197 5.91 -0.23 3.71
C VAL A 197 6.96 -0.85 2.79
N ALA A 198 8.24 -0.61 3.10
CA ALA A 198 9.37 -1.21 2.42
C ALA A 198 9.69 -2.57 3.03
N ILE A 199 9.48 -3.66 2.28
CA ILE A 199 9.67 -5.03 2.75
C ILE A 199 10.86 -5.65 2.02
N GLY A 200 11.93 -5.95 2.74
CA GLY A 200 13.12 -6.60 2.19
C GLY A 200 13.78 -5.80 1.05
N GLN A 201 13.66 -4.48 1.06
CA GLN A 201 14.28 -3.61 0.06
C GLN A 201 15.71 -3.22 0.46
N LYS A 202 16.50 -2.80 -0.53
CA LYS A 202 17.84 -2.25 -0.27
C LYS A 202 17.71 -0.90 0.44
N ALA A 203 18.49 -0.65 1.48
CA ALA A 203 18.49 0.61 2.21
C ALA A 203 18.69 1.83 1.29
N SER A 204 19.53 1.70 0.24
CA SER A 204 19.75 2.77 -0.76
C SER A 204 18.48 3.10 -1.55
N THR A 205 17.67 2.11 -1.89
CA THR A 205 16.39 2.32 -2.60
C THR A 205 15.38 3.04 -1.71
N VAL A 206 15.29 2.64 -0.45
CA VAL A 206 14.42 3.31 0.53
C VAL A 206 14.87 4.75 0.76
N ALA A 207 16.19 5.00 0.87
CA ALA A 207 16.71 6.34 1.02
C ALA A 207 16.39 7.25 -0.18
N GLN A 208 16.48 6.75 -1.42
CA GLN A 208 16.08 7.47 -2.61
C GLN A 208 14.58 7.80 -2.61
N LEU A 209 13.73 6.84 -2.26
CA LEU A 209 12.29 7.03 -2.15
C LEU A 209 11.95 8.12 -1.12
N VAL A 210 12.51 8.04 0.08
CA VAL A 210 12.33 9.04 1.13
C VAL A 210 12.77 10.44 0.68
N ASN A 211 13.91 10.53 -0.02
CA ASN A 211 14.37 11.80 -0.56
C ASN A 211 13.41 12.37 -1.63
N THR A 212 12.82 11.50 -2.46
CA THR A 212 11.80 11.92 -3.43
C THR A 212 10.54 12.41 -2.71
N LEU A 213 10.03 11.68 -1.72
CA LEU A 213 8.87 12.12 -0.91
C LEU A 213 9.15 13.47 -0.23
N ARG A 214 10.35 13.63 0.34
CA ARG A 214 10.76 14.87 1.02
C ARG A 214 10.85 16.05 0.06
N SER A 215 11.43 15.86 -1.12
CA SER A 215 11.59 16.95 -2.11
C SER A 215 10.26 17.46 -2.65
N HIS A 216 9.21 16.64 -2.64
CA HIS A 216 7.86 17.02 -3.04
C HIS A 216 6.96 17.43 -1.86
N GLY A 217 7.48 17.45 -0.62
CA GLY A 217 6.72 17.75 0.58
C GLY A 217 5.69 16.67 0.97
N ALA A 218 5.85 15.46 0.45
CA ALA A 218 4.93 14.36 0.74
C ALA A 218 5.17 13.69 2.10
N MET A 219 6.33 13.93 2.74
CA MET A 219 6.59 13.47 4.10
C MET A 219 5.66 14.13 5.13
N ASP A 220 5.04 15.27 4.83
CA ASP A 220 4.14 15.96 5.77
C ASP A 220 2.86 15.15 6.07
N TYR A 221 2.54 14.17 5.23
CA TYR A 221 1.36 13.29 5.38
C TYR A 221 1.70 11.80 5.18
N THR A 222 2.99 11.44 5.18
CA THR A 222 3.44 10.08 4.91
C THR A 222 4.31 9.53 6.04
N THR A 223 4.03 8.30 6.47
CA THR A 223 4.88 7.50 7.36
C THR A 223 5.55 6.39 6.54
N VAL A 224 6.82 6.12 6.77
CA VAL A 224 7.56 5.04 6.10
C VAL A 224 7.93 3.97 7.12
N PHE A 225 7.41 2.76 6.94
CA PHE A 225 7.87 1.56 7.63
C PHE A 225 8.94 0.89 6.78
N CYS A 226 10.03 0.47 7.39
CA CYS A 226 11.14 -0.13 6.68
C CYS A 226 11.66 -1.38 7.40
N SER A 227 11.71 -2.49 6.66
CA SER A 227 12.53 -3.64 6.99
C SER A 227 13.40 -3.96 5.79
N THR A 228 14.71 -3.78 5.95
CA THR A 228 15.67 -3.90 4.85
C THR A 228 15.99 -5.36 4.50
N ALA A 229 16.59 -5.57 3.34
CA ALA A 229 17.02 -6.90 2.89
C ALA A 229 18.13 -7.54 3.75
N SER A 230 18.79 -6.74 4.59
CA SER A 230 19.82 -7.19 5.53
C SER A 230 19.26 -7.62 6.89
N GLU A 231 18.00 -7.33 7.16
CA GLU A 231 17.35 -7.71 8.41
C GLU A 231 16.85 -9.16 8.35
N CYS A 232 16.67 -9.76 9.53
CA CYS A 232 16.20 -11.14 9.66
C CYS A 232 14.76 -11.29 9.12
N ALA A 233 14.41 -12.52 8.73
CA ALA A 233 13.09 -12.83 8.19
C ALA A 233 11.91 -12.44 9.12
N PRO A 234 12.00 -12.57 10.45
CA PRO A 234 10.97 -12.10 11.37
C PRO A 234 10.63 -10.62 11.25
N MET A 235 11.62 -9.74 11.03
CA MET A 235 11.39 -8.30 10.84
C MET A 235 10.65 -8.04 9.54
N GLN A 236 11.04 -8.71 8.44
CA GLN A 236 10.35 -8.61 7.15
C GLN A 236 8.93 -9.18 7.20
N TYR A 237 8.69 -10.18 8.05
CA TYR A 237 7.37 -10.78 8.25
C TYR A 237 6.42 -9.82 8.98
N ILE A 238 6.88 -9.19 10.07
CA ILE A 238 6.00 -8.40 10.94
C ILE A 238 5.69 -7.01 10.39
N VAL A 239 6.59 -6.41 9.58
CA VAL A 239 6.50 -5.00 9.16
C VAL A 239 5.19 -4.62 8.46
N PRO A 240 4.58 -5.42 7.55
CA PRO A 240 3.30 -5.03 6.95
C PRO A 240 2.14 -5.06 7.95
N TYR A 241 2.17 -5.97 8.92
CA TYR A 241 1.17 -6.00 9.99
C TYR A 241 1.28 -4.80 10.94
N SER A 242 2.50 -4.43 11.29
CA SER A 242 2.78 -3.24 12.08
C SER A 242 2.27 -1.97 11.40
N ALA A 243 2.57 -1.81 10.12
CA ALA A 243 2.11 -0.67 9.34
C ALA A 243 0.57 -0.64 9.23
N THR A 244 -0.07 -1.81 9.11
CA THR A 244 -1.53 -1.92 9.07
C THR A 244 -2.16 -1.54 10.41
N ALA A 245 -1.55 -1.90 11.54
CA ALA A 245 -2.01 -1.48 12.87
C ALA A 245 -2.01 0.05 13.03
N LEU A 246 -1.00 0.74 12.50
CA LEU A 246 -1.00 2.21 12.45
C LEU A 246 -2.07 2.75 11.50
N ALA A 247 -2.28 2.12 10.35
CA ALA A 247 -3.34 2.51 9.42
C ALA A 247 -4.73 2.40 10.04
N GLU A 248 -5.00 1.34 10.79
CA GLU A 248 -6.26 1.14 11.52
C GLU A 248 -6.48 2.16 12.63
N TYR A 249 -5.41 2.60 13.32
CA TYR A 249 -5.52 3.68 14.29
C TYR A 249 -6.14 4.94 13.64
N PHE A 250 -5.70 5.32 12.46
CA PHE A 250 -6.28 6.45 11.73
C PHE A 250 -7.66 6.15 11.15
N MET A 251 -7.88 4.96 10.61
CA MET A 251 -9.17 4.54 10.04
C MET A 251 -10.30 4.63 11.09
N HIS A 252 -10.07 4.16 12.31
CA HIS A 252 -11.04 4.23 13.40
C HIS A 252 -11.31 5.66 13.89
N GLN A 253 -10.44 6.62 13.58
CA GLN A 253 -10.65 8.05 13.82
C GLN A 253 -11.39 8.75 12.68
N GLY A 254 -11.90 8.02 11.70
CA GLY A 254 -12.61 8.56 10.55
C GLY A 254 -11.71 9.12 9.45
N LYS A 255 -10.39 8.85 9.49
CA LYS A 255 -9.45 9.32 8.48
C LYS A 255 -9.32 8.30 7.33
N ASP A 256 -9.04 8.79 6.14
CA ASP A 256 -8.73 7.96 4.99
C ASP A 256 -7.22 7.71 4.91
N VAL A 257 -6.84 6.46 4.76
CA VAL A 257 -5.44 6.02 4.71
C VAL A 257 -5.16 5.33 3.38
N LEU A 258 -4.04 5.66 2.76
CA LEU A 258 -3.44 4.92 1.65
C LEU A 258 -2.25 4.14 2.18
N ILE A 259 -2.26 2.82 2.07
CA ILE A 259 -1.14 1.97 2.44
C ILE A 259 -0.56 1.24 1.23
N VAL A 260 0.74 1.32 1.06
CA VAL A 260 1.49 0.66 -0.01
C VAL A 260 2.37 -0.43 0.58
N TYR A 261 2.26 -1.67 0.10
CA TYR A 261 3.13 -2.78 0.52
C TYR A 261 4.11 -3.12 -0.61
N ASP A 262 5.35 -2.69 -0.50
CA ASP A 262 6.40 -2.88 -1.51
C ASP A 262 7.53 -3.77 -0.97
N ASP A 263 7.56 -5.10 -1.20
CA ASP A 263 6.57 -5.89 -1.93
C ASP A 263 6.14 -7.14 -1.12
N LEU A 264 4.94 -7.61 -1.38
CA LEU A 264 4.42 -8.82 -0.71
C LEU A 264 5.04 -10.13 -1.23
N SER A 265 5.74 -10.11 -2.36
CA SER A 265 6.52 -11.28 -2.82
C SER A 265 7.65 -11.59 -1.84
N LYS A 266 8.38 -10.57 -1.37
CA LYS A 266 9.43 -10.72 -0.37
C LYS A 266 8.85 -11.07 1.00
N HIS A 267 7.70 -10.52 1.35
CA HIS A 267 6.96 -10.90 2.55
C HIS A 267 6.66 -12.41 2.57
N ALA A 268 6.16 -12.94 1.46
CA ALA A 268 5.92 -14.38 1.32
C ALA A 268 7.21 -15.22 1.44
N VAL A 269 8.33 -14.74 0.86
CA VAL A 269 9.64 -15.40 0.98
C VAL A 269 10.13 -15.42 2.42
N ALA A 270 9.99 -14.31 3.17
CA ALA A 270 10.34 -14.27 4.59
C ALA A 270 9.49 -15.24 5.40
N TYR A 271 8.19 -15.31 5.15
CA TYR A 271 7.30 -16.27 5.81
C TYR A 271 7.63 -17.72 5.47
N ARG A 272 8.00 -18.00 4.22
CA ARG A 272 8.49 -19.32 3.81
C ARG A 272 9.75 -19.73 4.58
N ALA A 273 10.71 -18.82 4.72
CA ALA A 273 11.92 -19.06 5.49
C ALA A 273 11.61 -19.40 6.96
N ILE A 274 10.79 -18.57 7.62
CA ILE A 274 10.35 -18.81 8.99
C ILE A 274 9.64 -20.16 9.12
N SER A 275 8.73 -20.47 8.21
CA SER A 275 7.93 -21.71 8.25
C SER A 275 8.81 -22.97 8.10
N LEU A 276 9.80 -22.92 7.22
CA LEU A 276 10.75 -24.03 7.03
C LEU A 276 11.64 -24.22 8.27
N LEU A 277 12.09 -23.14 8.89
CA LEU A 277 12.88 -23.18 10.13
C LEU A 277 12.07 -23.71 11.33
N LEU A 278 10.77 -23.41 11.38
CA LEU A 278 9.84 -23.98 12.36
C LEU A 278 9.50 -25.46 12.09
N GLY A 279 10.01 -26.04 11.00
CA GLY A 279 9.76 -27.43 10.62
C GLY A 279 8.36 -27.69 10.05
N ARG A 280 7.65 -26.64 9.60
CA ARG A 280 6.35 -26.79 8.94
C ARG A 280 6.50 -27.44 7.57
N SER A 281 5.58 -28.35 7.21
CA SER A 281 5.65 -29.06 5.93
C SER A 281 5.50 -28.10 4.74
N PRO A 282 6.44 -28.11 3.78
CA PRO A 282 6.35 -27.27 2.59
C PRO A 282 5.28 -27.78 1.61
N GLY A 283 4.57 -26.85 0.97
CA GLY A 283 3.64 -27.09 -0.13
C GLY A 283 4.19 -26.65 -1.49
N ARG A 284 3.32 -26.12 -2.34
CA ARG A 284 3.70 -25.63 -3.68
C ARG A 284 4.78 -24.54 -3.58
N GLU A 285 5.82 -24.63 -4.40
CA GLU A 285 6.97 -23.72 -4.43
C GLU A 285 7.67 -23.56 -3.06
N ALA A 286 7.59 -24.62 -2.23
CA ALA A 286 8.07 -24.66 -0.85
C ALA A 286 7.40 -23.66 0.12
N TYR A 287 6.31 -23.01 -0.26
CA TYR A 287 5.52 -22.20 0.65
C TYR A 287 4.71 -23.09 1.61
N PRO A 288 4.48 -22.65 2.85
CA PRO A 288 3.60 -23.36 3.77
C PRO A 288 2.15 -23.31 3.29
N GLY A 289 1.32 -24.26 3.74
CA GLY A 289 -0.06 -24.39 3.30
C GLY A 289 -0.96 -23.19 3.63
N ASP A 290 -0.58 -22.39 4.60
CA ASP A 290 -1.31 -21.20 5.09
C ASP A 290 -0.83 -19.87 4.47
N VAL A 291 0.01 -19.89 3.43
CA VAL A 291 0.52 -18.67 2.79
C VAL A 291 -0.61 -17.82 2.16
N PHE A 292 -1.71 -18.42 1.75
CA PHE A 292 -2.89 -17.68 1.34
C PHE A 292 -3.45 -16.86 2.52
N TYR A 293 -3.56 -17.46 3.68
CA TYR A 293 -4.06 -16.81 4.89
C TYR A 293 -3.12 -15.69 5.36
N LEU A 294 -1.81 -15.82 5.15
CA LEU A 294 -0.84 -14.75 5.41
C LEU A 294 -1.26 -13.42 4.77
N HIS A 295 -1.55 -13.42 3.48
CA HIS A 295 -1.92 -12.21 2.76
C HIS A 295 -3.40 -11.85 2.91
N SER A 296 -4.31 -12.83 3.02
CA SER A 296 -5.73 -12.54 3.16
C SER A 296 -6.05 -11.86 4.48
N ARG A 297 -5.52 -12.33 5.61
CA ARG A 297 -5.72 -11.69 6.92
C ARG A 297 -5.11 -10.30 7.02
N LEU A 298 -4.04 -10.00 6.24
CA LEU A 298 -3.47 -8.68 6.12
C LEU A 298 -4.36 -7.74 5.29
N LEU A 299 -4.69 -8.16 4.06
CA LEU A 299 -5.36 -7.32 3.08
C LEU A 299 -6.85 -7.12 3.37
N GLU A 300 -7.53 -8.08 4.02
CA GLU A 300 -8.94 -7.94 4.42
C GLU A 300 -9.16 -6.85 5.47
N ARG A 301 -8.14 -6.45 6.20
CA ARG A 301 -8.17 -5.31 7.13
C ARG A 301 -8.36 -3.97 6.41
N SER A 302 -7.97 -3.92 5.13
CA SER A 302 -8.19 -2.75 4.27
C SER A 302 -9.62 -2.73 3.77
N SER A 303 -10.38 -1.72 4.20
CA SER A 303 -11.80 -1.57 3.90
C SER A 303 -12.25 -0.13 4.11
N ARG A 304 -13.49 0.16 3.76
CA ARG A 304 -14.16 1.40 4.12
C ARG A 304 -15.17 1.12 5.21
N LEU A 305 -15.06 1.80 6.34
CA LEU A 305 -15.97 1.66 7.45
C LEU A 305 -17.24 2.50 7.26
N ASN A 306 -18.33 2.04 7.86
CA ASN A 306 -19.52 2.85 8.01
C ASN A 306 -19.34 3.89 9.16
N GLU A 307 -20.24 4.83 9.27
CA GLU A 307 -20.14 5.93 10.25
C GLU A 307 -20.20 5.44 11.70
N ALA A 308 -20.92 4.34 11.96
CA ALA A 308 -21.01 3.76 13.29
C ALA A 308 -19.70 3.10 13.74
N ALA A 309 -18.89 2.61 12.78
CA ALA A 309 -17.60 1.99 13.03
C ALA A 309 -16.40 2.97 12.91
N GLY A 310 -16.66 4.28 12.76
CA GLY A 310 -15.64 5.31 12.67
C GLY A 310 -15.60 6.08 11.35
N GLY A 311 -16.13 5.52 10.24
CA GLY A 311 -16.31 6.21 8.96
C GLY A 311 -15.06 6.35 8.08
N GLY A 312 -13.88 5.97 8.56
CA GLY A 312 -12.62 6.04 7.81
C GLY A 312 -12.44 4.90 6.81
N SER A 313 -11.31 4.92 6.11
CA SER A 313 -10.96 3.86 5.16
C SER A 313 -9.47 3.57 5.11
N ILE A 314 -9.11 2.33 4.74
CA ILE A 314 -7.75 1.96 4.33
C ILE A 314 -7.82 1.46 2.90
N THR A 315 -7.14 2.17 2.00
CA THR A 315 -6.95 1.76 0.61
C THR A 315 -5.58 1.09 0.50
N ALA A 316 -5.53 -0.15 0.06
CA ALA A 316 -4.29 -0.91 -0.05
C ALA A 316 -3.81 -1.00 -1.50
N LEU A 317 -2.53 -0.72 -1.70
CA LEU A 317 -1.80 -0.97 -2.93
C LEU A 317 -0.70 -2.01 -2.67
N PRO A 318 -1.04 -3.31 -2.62
CA PRO A 318 -0.03 -4.36 -2.57
C PRO A 318 0.73 -4.43 -3.90
N ILE A 319 2.03 -4.63 -3.81
CA ILE A 319 2.91 -4.83 -4.96
C ILE A 319 3.35 -6.29 -4.99
N ILE A 320 3.22 -6.93 -6.14
CA ILE A 320 3.72 -8.27 -6.40
C ILE A 320 4.68 -8.24 -7.59
N GLU A 321 5.79 -8.94 -7.45
CA GLU A 321 6.77 -9.13 -8.51
C GLU A 321 6.52 -10.46 -9.22
N THR A 322 6.40 -10.40 -10.55
CA THR A 322 6.35 -11.58 -11.42
C THR A 322 7.72 -11.86 -12.03
N GLN A 323 7.86 -13.06 -12.58
CA GLN A 323 9.01 -13.46 -13.39
C GLN A 323 8.51 -13.80 -14.80
N ALA A 324 9.06 -13.12 -15.80
CA ALA A 324 8.66 -13.26 -17.21
C ALA A 324 7.14 -13.14 -17.46
N GLY A 325 6.47 -12.26 -16.73
CA GLY A 325 5.04 -12.02 -16.86
C GLY A 325 4.14 -13.15 -16.36
N ASP A 326 4.68 -14.16 -15.64
CA ASP A 326 3.89 -15.31 -15.16
C ASP A 326 2.98 -14.91 -13.98
N VAL A 327 1.72 -14.64 -14.29
CA VAL A 327 0.66 -14.38 -13.30
C VAL A 327 0.06 -15.66 -12.71
N SER A 328 0.40 -16.84 -13.27
CA SER A 328 -0.09 -18.16 -12.82
C SER A 328 0.75 -18.77 -11.68
N ALA A 329 1.87 -18.14 -11.33
CA ALA A 329 2.68 -18.50 -10.17
C ALA A 329 1.87 -18.43 -8.87
N TYR A 330 2.33 -19.11 -7.82
CA TYR A 330 1.53 -19.35 -6.63
C TYR A 330 1.15 -18.05 -5.88
N ILE A 331 2.12 -17.18 -5.60
CA ILE A 331 1.85 -15.93 -4.87
C ILE A 331 1.02 -14.94 -5.69
N PRO A 332 1.34 -14.65 -6.98
CA PRO A 332 0.50 -13.83 -7.84
C PRO A 332 -0.97 -14.27 -7.85
N THR A 333 -1.23 -15.54 -8.10
CA THR A 333 -2.60 -16.10 -8.13
C THR A 333 -3.35 -15.87 -6.83
N ASN A 334 -2.70 -16.09 -5.69
CA ASN A 334 -3.29 -15.89 -4.37
C ASN A 334 -3.68 -14.43 -4.17
N VAL A 335 -2.77 -13.48 -4.43
CA VAL A 335 -3.04 -12.07 -4.18
C VAL A 335 -4.06 -11.48 -5.15
N ILE A 336 -4.07 -11.90 -6.43
CA ILE A 336 -5.12 -11.54 -7.41
C ILE A 336 -6.51 -11.95 -6.88
N SER A 337 -6.63 -13.10 -6.23
CA SER A 337 -7.92 -13.58 -5.71
C SER A 337 -8.38 -12.81 -4.46
N ILE A 338 -7.44 -12.31 -3.65
CA ILE A 338 -7.74 -11.54 -2.43
C ILE A 338 -8.13 -10.09 -2.74
N THR A 339 -7.56 -9.50 -3.81
CA THR A 339 -7.72 -8.09 -4.14
C THR A 339 -8.97 -7.80 -4.97
N ASP A 340 -9.39 -6.54 -4.99
CA ASP A 340 -10.56 -6.04 -5.72
C ASP A 340 -10.23 -5.64 -7.17
N GLY A 341 -9.07 -6.01 -7.65
CA GLY A 341 -8.57 -5.75 -8.98
C GLY A 341 -7.05 -5.75 -9.04
N GLN A 342 -6.52 -5.59 -10.25
CA GLN A 342 -5.08 -5.52 -10.48
C GLN A 342 -4.73 -4.55 -11.61
N ILE A 343 -3.62 -3.84 -11.44
CA ILE A 343 -2.93 -3.07 -12.47
C ILE A 343 -1.73 -3.91 -12.90
N PHE A 344 -1.81 -4.48 -14.09
CA PHE A 344 -0.74 -5.30 -14.66
C PHE A 344 0.22 -4.46 -15.49
N LEU A 345 1.51 -4.50 -15.14
CA LEU A 345 2.59 -3.82 -15.85
C LEU A 345 3.38 -4.80 -16.69
N GLU A 346 3.45 -4.53 -17.97
CA GLU A 346 4.07 -5.41 -18.96
C GLU A 346 5.47 -4.90 -19.36
N SER A 347 6.45 -5.81 -19.35
CA SER A 347 7.84 -5.48 -19.68
C SER A 347 8.01 -5.02 -21.12
N ASP A 348 7.29 -5.64 -22.07
CA ASP A 348 7.36 -5.29 -23.49
C ASP A 348 6.85 -3.88 -23.75
N LEU A 349 5.75 -3.47 -23.10
CA LEU A 349 5.25 -2.09 -23.16
C LEU A 349 6.25 -1.10 -22.55
N PHE A 350 6.85 -1.47 -21.42
CA PHE A 350 7.86 -0.62 -20.77
C PHE A 350 9.08 -0.39 -21.67
N ASN A 351 9.58 -1.46 -22.30
CA ASN A 351 10.72 -1.43 -23.21
C ASN A 351 10.39 -0.69 -24.52
N ALA A 352 9.13 -0.77 -24.98
CA ALA A 352 8.64 0.02 -26.11
C ALA A 352 8.43 1.52 -25.80
N GLY A 353 8.72 1.94 -24.56
CA GLY A 353 8.62 3.34 -24.14
C GLY A 353 7.22 3.78 -23.71
N MET A 354 6.27 2.85 -23.52
CA MET A 354 4.98 3.12 -22.90
C MET A 354 5.16 3.17 -21.39
N ARG A 355 5.06 4.36 -20.79
CA ARG A 355 5.23 4.59 -19.35
C ARG A 355 4.13 5.51 -18.83
N PRO A 356 3.30 5.05 -17.87
CA PRO A 356 3.33 3.72 -17.23
C PRO A 356 2.94 2.59 -18.19
N ALA A 357 3.55 1.42 -17.99
CA ALA A 357 3.41 0.26 -18.88
C ALA A 357 2.15 -0.58 -18.57
N VAL A 358 1.02 0.07 -18.38
CA VAL A 358 -0.23 -0.57 -17.98
C VAL A 358 -0.81 -1.38 -19.15
N ASN A 359 -0.97 -2.68 -18.96
CA ASN A 359 -1.67 -3.53 -19.90
C ASN A 359 -3.18 -3.40 -19.72
N VAL A 360 -3.86 -2.84 -20.73
CA VAL A 360 -5.31 -2.55 -20.69
C VAL A 360 -6.16 -3.83 -20.70
N GLY A 361 -5.66 -4.92 -21.29
CA GLY A 361 -6.37 -6.20 -21.37
C GLY A 361 -6.37 -6.99 -20.07
N LEU A 362 -5.24 -6.99 -19.35
CA LEU A 362 -5.05 -7.77 -18.13
C LEU A 362 -5.35 -7.00 -16.85
N SER A 363 -5.42 -5.68 -16.92
CA SER A 363 -5.77 -4.83 -15.78
C SER A 363 -7.27 -4.77 -15.58
N VAL A 364 -7.71 -4.82 -14.32
CA VAL A 364 -9.12 -4.84 -13.94
C VAL A 364 -9.31 -4.08 -12.63
N SER A 365 -10.32 -3.22 -12.54
CA SER A 365 -10.87 -2.73 -11.28
C SER A 365 -12.29 -3.28 -11.10
N ARG A 366 -12.53 -4.03 -10.02
CA ARG A 366 -13.87 -4.59 -9.74
C ARG A 366 -14.84 -3.54 -9.21
N VAL A 367 -14.35 -2.44 -8.66
CA VAL A 367 -15.15 -1.29 -8.24
C VAL A 367 -15.54 -0.44 -9.45
N GLY A 368 -14.60 -0.22 -10.37
CA GLY A 368 -14.83 0.44 -11.64
C GLY A 368 -15.42 1.85 -11.50
N GLY A 369 -16.36 2.19 -12.35
CA GLY A 369 -16.94 3.54 -12.41
C GLY A 369 -17.69 4.03 -11.17
N ALA A 370 -17.88 3.18 -10.13
CA ALA A 370 -18.38 3.63 -8.84
C ALA A 370 -17.32 4.44 -8.06
N ALA A 371 -16.03 4.19 -8.36
CA ALA A 371 -14.89 4.91 -7.81
C ALA A 371 -14.39 6.06 -8.71
N GLN A 372 -15.21 6.55 -9.62
CA GLN A 372 -14.89 7.71 -10.46
C GLN A 372 -15.77 8.90 -10.10
N THR A 373 -15.21 10.10 -10.27
CA THR A 373 -16.03 11.32 -10.30
C THR A 373 -16.94 11.28 -11.52
N LYS A 374 -18.08 11.96 -11.46
CA LYS A 374 -19.00 12.04 -12.63
C LYS A 374 -18.33 12.67 -13.85
N ALA A 375 -17.42 13.64 -13.62
CA ALA A 375 -16.64 14.27 -14.67
C ALA A 375 -15.71 13.28 -15.36
N MET A 376 -14.91 12.52 -14.58
CA MET A 376 -14.01 11.50 -15.11
C MET A 376 -14.78 10.41 -15.87
N LYS A 377 -15.86 9.90 -15.29
CA LYS A 377 -16.70 8.85 -15.91
C LYS A 377 -17.25 9.29 -17.27
N LYS A 378 -17.67 10.56 -17.40
CA LYS A 378 -18.16 11.10 -18.68
C LYS A 378 -17.03 11.27 -19.70
N ALA A 379 -15.87 11.76 -19.26
CA ALA A 379 -14.73 12.01 -20.15
C ALA A 379 -14.03 10.72 -20.62
N SER A 380 -13.98 9.67 -19.77
CA SER A 380 -13.22 8.44 -20.05
C SER A 380 -14.04 7.29 -20.63
N GLY A 381 -15.35 7.46 -20.81
CA GLY A 381 -16.30 6.35 -21.07
C GLY A 381 -15.98 5.44 -22.27
N SER A 382 -15.35 5.95 -23.32
CA SER A 382 -14.98 5.16 -24.51
C SER A 382 -13.52 4.73 -24.56
N VAL A 383 -12.63 5.36 -23.78
CA VAL A 383 -11.17 5.25 -23.91
C VAL A 383 -10.67 3.79 -23.89
N ARG A 384 -11.19 2.98 -22.96
CA ARG A 384 -10.79 1.58 -22.84
C ARG A 384 -11.17 0.76 -24.05
N ILE A 385 -12.37 0.98 -24.58
CA ILE A 385 -12.90 0.29 -25.77
C ILE A 385 -12.10 0.71 -27.00
N ASP A 386 -11.88 2.01 -27.16
CA ASP A 386 -11.15 2.58 -28.29
C ASP A 386 -9.71 2.06 -28.36
N LEU A 387 -9.03 1.97 -27.21
CA LEU A 387 -7.69 1.39 -27.12
C LEU A 387 -7.66 -0.10 -27.42
N ALA A 388 -8.64 -0.85 -26.92
CA ALA A 388 -8.74 -2.29 -27.20
C ALA A 388 -8.94 -2.55 -28.69
N GLN A 389 -9.84 -1.80 -29.34
CA GLN A 389 -10.06 -1.87 -30.79
C GLN A 389 -8.82 -1.48 -31.59
N ALA A 390 -8.12 -0.42 -31.20
CA ALA A 390 -6.89 0.00 -31.86
C ALA A 390 -5.80 -1.08 -31.81
N ARG A 391 -5.62 -1.73 -30.65
CA ARG A 391 -4.66 -2.84 -30.49
C ARG A 391 -5.02 -4.06 -31.33
N GLU A 392 -6.30 -4.40 -31.39
CA GLU A 392 -6.77 -5.50 -32.23
C GLU A 392 -6.48 -5.22 -33.72
N LEU A 393 -6.79 -4.01 -34.19
CA LEU A 393 -6.48 -3.59 -35.55
C LEU A 393 -4.98 -3.58 -35.83
N GLU A 394 -4.15 -3.12 -34.88
CA GLU A 394 -2.69 -3.11 -35.02
C GLU A 394 -2.13 -4.52 -35.23
N SER A 395 -2.67 -5.51 -34.53
CA SER A 395 -2.25 -6.92 -34.72
C SER A 395 -2.61 -7.46 -36.10
N PHE A 396 -3.76 -7.07 -36.66
CA PHE A 396 -4.16 -7.46 -38.03
C PHE A 396 -3.34 -6.76 -39.12
N THR A 397 -2.91 -5.53 -38.90
CA THR A 397 -2.15 -4.77 -39.91
C THR A 397 -0.74 -5.29 -40.13
N GLN A 398 -0.19 -6.05 -39.20
CA GLN A 398 1.10 -6.74 -39.41
C GLN A 398 1.03 -7.75 -40.57
N PHE A 399 -0.17 -8.19 -40.95
CA PHE A 399 -0.40 -9.20 -41.99
C PHE A 399 -1.05 -8.65 -43.27
N SER A 400 -1.44 -7.37 -43.31
CA SER A 400 -2.13 -6.76 -44.45
C SER A 400 -1.48 -5.45 -44.88
N SER A 401 -1.15 -5.34 -46.17
CA SER A 401 -0.53 -4.13 -46.74
C SER A 401 -1.52 -3.05 -47.19
N ASP A 402 -2.77 -3.42 -47.46
CA ASP A 402 -3.81 -2.49 -47.95
C ASP A 402 -4.86 -2.25 -46.84
N LEU A 403 -4.81 -1.08 -46.25
CA LEU A 403 -5.76 -0.61 -45.25
C LEU A 403 -6.71 0.43 -45.89
N ASP A 404 -7.99 0.30 -45.58
CA ASP A 404 -8.95 1.34 -45.88
C ASP A 404 -8.76 2.59 -45.00
N ASP A 405 -9.30 3.73 -45.42
CA ASP A 405 -9.08 5.01 -44.75
C ASP A 405 -9.72 5.05 -43.36
N ALA A 406 -10.80 4.31 -43.10
CA ALA A 406 -11.44 4.20 -41.79
C ALA A 406 -10.52 3.48 -40.80
N THR A 407 -9.91 2.38 -41.21
CA THR A 407 -8.95 1.62 -40.40
C THR A 407 -7.69 2.45 -40.12
N LYS A 408 -7.18 3.19 -41.11
CA LYS A 408 -6.04 4.12 -40.89
C LYS A 408 -6.36 5.20 -39.86
N MET A 409 -7.58 5.77 -39.94
CA MET A 409 -8.02 6.78 -38.96
C MET A 409 -8.15 6.20 -37.55
N GLN A 410 -8.68 4.98 -37.41
CA GLN A 410 -8.80 4.30 -36.10
C GLN A 410 -7.43 3.98 -35.49
N LEU A 411 -6.48 3.54 -36.32
CA LEU A 411 -5.09 3.30 -35.87
C LEU A 411 -4.41 4.60 -35.45
N LYS A 412 -4.60 5.68 -36.20
CA LYS A 412 -4.08 7.01 -35.84
C LYS A 412 -4.66 7.50 -34.52
N TYR A 413 -5.96 7.28 -34.30
CA TYR A 413 -6.63 7.62 -33.07
C TYR A 413 -6.09 6.80 -31.90
N GLY A 414 -5.92 5.49 -32.04
CA GLY A 414 -5.32 4.63 -31.01
C GLY A 414 -3.88 5.04 -30.67
N SER A 415 -3.08 5.39 -31.68
CA SER A 415 -1.72 5.90 -31.47
C SER A 415 -1.71 7.24 -30.73
N CYS A 416 -2.65 8.13 -31.04
CA CYS A 416 -2.82 9.40 -30.34
C CYS A 416 -3.20 9.18 -28.87
N LEU A 417 -4.17 8.31 -28.59
CA LEU A 417 -4.56 7.94 -27.21
C LEU A 417 -3.38 7.34 -26.46
N THR A 418 -2.64 6.43 -27.07
CA THR A 418 -1.46 5.80 -26.46
C THR A 418 -0.41 6.84 -26.07
N GLU A 419 -0.17 7.83 -26.93
CA GLU A 419 0.80 8.90 -26.62
C GLU A 419 0.33 9.81 -25.50
N LEU A 420 -0.96 10.14 -25.42
CA LEU A 420 -1.55 10.93 -24.34
C LEU A 420 -1.45 10.24 -22.97
N LEU A 421 -1.57 8.91 -22.95
CA LEU A 421 -1.50 8.12 -21.72
C LEU A 421 -0.08 7.99 -21.17
N LYS A 422 0.95 8.32 -21.95
CA LYS A 422 2.32 8.38 -21.44
C LYS A 422 2.43 9.53 -20.44
N GLN A 423 3.05 9.28 -19.31
CA GLN A 423 3.20 10.26 -18.24
C GLN A 423 4.59 10.13 -17.60
N PRO A 424 5.33 11.23 -17.48
CA PRO A 424 6.63 11.21 -16.81
C PRO A 424 6.45 10.96 -15.30
N LEU A 425 7.43 10.31 -14.71
CA LEU A 425 7.48 10.04 -13.28
C LEU A 425 7.52 11.33 -12.45
N GLY A 426 6.83 11.33 -11.31
CA GLY A 426 6.81 12.47 -10.39
C GLY A 426 5.92 13.65 -10.83
N ASN A 427 5.09 13.46 -11.86
CA ASN A 427 4.18 14.48 -12.35
C ASN A 427 2.72 13.96 -12.39
N PRO A 428 2.08 13.75 -11.24
CA PRO A 428 0.68 13.38 -11.21
C PRO A 428 -0.19 14.52 -11.77
N LEU A 429 -1.19 14.16 -12.58
CA LEU A 429 -2.13 15.09 -13.18
C LEU A 429 -3.32 15.34 -12.24
N SER A 430 -3.74 16.60 -12.12
CA SER A 430 -4.97 16.99 -11.43
C SER A 430 -6.21 16.44 -12.15
N LEU A 431 -7.36 16.43 -11.48
CA LEU A 431 -8.62 15.95 -12.05
C LEU A 431 -8.99 16.76 -13.31
N HIS A 432 -8.90 18.10 -13.25
CA HIS A 432 -9.25 18.96 -14.40
C HIS A 432 -8.31 18.69 -15.59
N ALA A 433 -7.00 18.52 -15.37
CA ALA A 433 -6.04 18.22 -16.42
C ALA A 433 -6.33 16.88 -17.11
N GLN A 434 -6.69 15.86 -16.33
CA GLN A 434 -7.09 14.57 -16.86
C GLN A 434 -8.39 14.66 -17.67
N VAL A 435 -9.42 15.33 -17.13
CA VAL A 435 -10.72 15.48 -17.79
C VAL A 435 -10.59 16.27 -19.10
N ILE A 436 -9.88 17.40 -19.10
CA ILE A 436 -9.65 18.21 -20.31
C ILE A 436 -8.93 17.39 -21.39
N THR A 437 -7.86 16.69 -21.00
CA THR A 437 -7.11 15.81 -21.93
C THR A 437 -8.01 14.76 -22.56
N LEU A 438 -8.82 14.08 -21.74
CA LEU A 438 -9.71 13.03 -22.21
C LEU A 438 -10.84 13.60 -23.09
N CYS A 439 -11.41 14.76 -22.77
CA CYS A 439 -12.39 15.42 -23.62
C CYS A 439 -11.82 15.77 -24.99
N ALA A 440 -10.62 16.35 -25.03
CA ALA A 440 -9.94 16.65 -26.31
C ALA A 440 -9.67 15.38 -27.14
N ALA A 441 -9.27 14.29 -26.47
CA ALA A 441 -8.97 13.02 -27.11
C ALA A 441 -10.23 12.30 -27.64
N THR A 442 -11.25 12.11 -26.79
CA THR A 442 -12.48 11.36 -27.13
C THR A 442 -13.31 12.07 -28.21
N HIS A 443 -13.25 13.41 -28.27
CA HIS A 443 -13.87 14.18 -29.35
C HIS A 443 -12.94 14.35 -30.57
N LYS A 444 -11.82 13.60 -30.61
CA LYS A 444 -10.92 13.53 -31.80
C LYS A 444 -10.31 14.88 -32.21
N LEU A 445 -10.23 15.85 -31.28
CA LEU A 445 -9.71 17.20 -31.59
C LEU A 445 -8.20 17.24 -31.81
N LEU A 446 -7.47 16.18 -31.43
CA LEU A 446 -6.01 16.09 -31.57
C LEU A 446 -5.54 15.21 -32.72
N LEU A 447 -6.45 14.70 -33.57
CA LEU A 447 -6.11 13.76 -34.66
C LEU A 447 -5.30 14.38 -35.81
N ASP A 448 -5.39 15.66 -36.03
CA ASP A 448 -4.61 16.38 -37.04
C ASP A 448 -3.16 16.59 -36.65
N ILE A 449 -2.83 16.41 -35.35
CA ILE A 449 -1.51 16.57 -34.82
C ILE A 449 -0.66 15.33 -35.11
N GLU A 450 0.62 15.53 -35.38
CA GLU A 450 1.58 14.45 -35.51
C GLU A 450 1.73 13.72 -34.16
N THR A 451 1.64 12.38 -34.17
CA THR A 451 1.65 11.56 -32.92
C THR A 451 2.79 11.91 -31.99
N LYS A 452 4.00 12.15 -32.52
CA LYS A 452 5.19 12.53 -31.72
C LYS A 452 5.06 13.87 -30.98
N LYS A 453 4.19 14.77 -31.45
CA LYS A 453 3.96 16.10 -30.89
C LYS A 453 2.72 16.16 -29.98
N VAL A 454 1.92 15.10 -29.92
CA VAL A 454 0.67 15.07 -29.16
C VAL A 454 0.93 15.38 -27.68
N LYS A 455 2.02 14.86 -27.11
CA LYS A 455 2.36 15.09 -25.70
C LYS A 455 2.76 16.53 -25.41
N GLU A 456 3.53 17.15 -26.30
CA GLU A 456 3.90 18.57 -26.22
C GLU A 456 2.65 19.46 -26.28
N VAL A 457 1.76 19.16 -27.26
CA VAL A 457 0.48 19.88 -27.42
C VAL A 457 -0.43 19.72 -26.21
N GLN A 458 -0.45 18.54 -25.62
CA GLN A 458 -1.20 18.31 -24.37
C GLN A 458 -0.74 19.25 -23.24
N LEU A 459 0.57 19.36 -23.04
CA LEU A 459 1.14 20.21 -21.99
C LEU A 459 0.87 21.69 -22.27
N GLU A 460 1.07 22.16 -23.51
CA GLU A 460 0.76 23.53 -23.91
C GLU A 460 -0.75 23.84 -23.75
N MET A 461 -1.62 22.90 -24.09
CA MET A 461 -3.06 23.04 -23.94
C MET A 461 -3.45 23.17 -22.45
N LEU A 462 -2.91 22.33 -21.58
CA LEU A 462 -3.19 22.38 -20.15
C LEU A 462 -2.69 23.70 -19.55
N ASP A 463 -1.48 24.14 -19.89
CA ASP A 463 -0.96 25.44 -19.46
C ASP A 463 -1.81 26.62 -19.97
N TYR A 464 -2.36 26.52 -21.18
CA TYR A 464 -3.31 27.50 -21.71
C TYR A 464 -4.59 27.56 -20.88
N PHE A 465 -5.17 26.42 -20.51
CA PHE A 465 -6.34 26.38 -19.63
C PHE A 465 -6.05 26.98 -18.24
N ASP A 466 -4.92 26.65 -17.65
CA ASP A 466 -4.55 27.14 -16.31
C ASP A 466 -4.35 28.66 -16.29
N ARG A 467 -3.84 29.25 -17.38
CA ARG A 467 -3.58 30.69 -17.46
C ARG A 467 -4.80 31.49 -17.89
N GLU A 468 -5.51 31.07 -18.95
CA GLU A 468 -6.56 31.89 -19.56
C GLU A 468 -7.96 31.51 -19.03
N TYR A 469 -8.17 30.29 -18.55
CA TYR A 469 -9.48 29.77 -18.13
C TYR A 469 -9.46 29.08 -16.74
N PRO A 470 -8.83 29.68 -15.71
CA PRO A 470 -8.73 29.03 -14.39
C PRO A 470 -10.08 28.74 -13.74
N GLU A 471 -11.15 29.49 -14.13
CA GLU A 471 -12.50 29.24 -13.65
C GLU A 471 -13.08 27.91 -14.15
N VAL A 472 -12.70 27.47 -15.36
CA VAL A 472 -13.10 26.16 -15.93
C VAL A 472 -12.39 25.04 -15.17
N CYS A 473 -11.09 25.19 -14.92
CA CYS A 473 -10.30 24.25 -14.15
C CYS A 473 -10.88 24.07 -12.74
N ARG A 474 -11.17 25.17 -12.03
CA ARG A 474 -11.81 25.14 -10.70
C ARG A 474 -13.21 24.54 -10.74
N ALA A 475 -14.01 24.84 -11.76
CA ALA A 475 -15.36 24.28 -11.89
C ALA A 475 -15.33 22.76 -11.99
N ILE A 476 -14.34 22.17 -12.68
CA ILE A 476 -14.16 20.72 -12.77
C ILE A 476 -13.71 20.12 -11.43
N GLU A 477 -12.75 20.77 -10.75
CA GLU A 477 -12.21 20.30 -9.46
C GLU A 477 -13.26 20.33 -8.34
N ASP A 478 -14.01 21.43 -8.22
CA ASP A 478 -14.96 21.65 -7.13
C ASP A 478 -16.26 20.87 -7.32
N LYS A 479 -16.85 20.95 -8.51
CA LYS A 479 -18.13 20.28 -8.80
C LYS A 479 -17.97 18.78 -9.04
N LYS A 480 -16.82 18.36 -9.54
CA LYS A 480 -16.54 16.95 -9.97
C LYS A 480 -17.59 16.38 -10.94
N VAL A 481 -18.30 17.26 -11.62
CA VAL A 481 -19.34 16.95 -12.61
C VAL A 481 -19.03 17.72 -13.89
N LEU A 482 -19.18 17.03 -15.02
CA LEU A 482 -19.04 17.59 -16.35
C LEU A 482 -20.44 17.62 -16.99
N ASP A 483 -21.17 18.71 -16.80
CA ASP A 483 -22.45 18.93 -17.52
C ASP A 483 -22.21 19.24 -18.99
N ASP A 484 -23.25 19.28 -19.80
CA ASP A 484 -23.13 19.48 -21.26
C ASP A 484 -22.65 20.91 -21.61
N GLU A 485 -22.99 21.89 -20.79
CA GLU A 485 -22.54 23.27 -20.96
C GLU A 485 -21.04 23.39 -20.71
N LEU A 486 -20.55 22.83 -19.60
CA LEU A 486 -19.13 22.83 -19.25
C LEU A 486 -18.31 22.00 -20.26
N LEU A 487 -18.84 20.85 -20.71
CA LEU A 487 -18.20 20.05 -21.75
C LEU A 487 -18.06 20.86 -23.04
N GLN A 488 -19.14 21.53 -23.51
CA GLN A 488 -19.09 22.33 -24.72
C GLN A 488 -18.08 23.47 -24.57
N LYS A 489 -18.05 24.14 -23.43
CA LYS A 489 -17.07 25.19 -23.12
C LYS A 489 -15.63 24.66 -23.20
N VAL A 490 -15.35 23.49 -22.64
CA VAL A 490 -14.02 22.84 -22.73
C VAL A 490 -13.66 22.58 -24.19
N LEU A 491 -14.57 22.00 -24.99
CA LEU A 491 -14.32 21.69 -26.40
C LEU A 491 -14.07 22.95 -27.24
N ASP A 492 -14.79 24.04 -26.97
CA ASP A 492 -14.63 25.29 -27.71
C ASP A 492 -13.30 25.97 -27.35
N ILE A 493 -12.87 25.93 -26.10
CA ILE A 493 -11.54 26.42 -25.68
C ILE A 493 -10.42 25.59 -26.33
N VAL A 494 -10.57 24.26 -26.44
CA VAL A 494 -9.60 23.43 -27.14
C VAL A 494 -9.48 23.81 -28.61
N LYS A 495 -10.58 24.13 -29.28
CA LYS A 495 -10.58 24.60 -30.69
C LYS A 495 -9.90 25.96 -30.79
N GLU A 496 -10.25 26.91 -29.89
CA GLU A 496 -9.61 28.22 -29.83
C GLU A 496 -8.09 28.12 -29.63
N PHE A 497 -7.64 27.26 -28.71
CA PHE A 497 -6.22 26.98 -28.52
C PHE A 497 -5.55 26.52 -29.81
N LYS A 498 -6.18 25.61 -30.55
CA LYS A 498 -5.66 25.10 -31.84
C LYS A 498 -5.57 26.17 -32.90
N GLU A 499 -6.53 27.10 -32.97
CA GLU A 499 -6.54 28.21 -33.94
C GLU A 499 -5.43 29.25 -33.62
N LYS A 500 -5.06 29.40 -32.33
CA LYS A 500 -4.02 30.32 -31.89
C LYS A 500 -2.60 29.76 -31.99
N ARG A 501 -2.47 28.44 -32.10
CA ARG A 501 -1.20 27.74 -32.24
C ARG A 501 -0.72 27.72 -33.69
#